data_951976e58f40775fdacbfcb4dd0a02db
#
_entry.id   951976e58f40775fdacbfcb4dd0a02db
#
_cell.length_a   1.000
_cell.length_b   1.000
_cell.length_c   1.000
_cell.angle_alpha   90.00
_cell.angle_beta   90.00
_cell.angle_gamma   90.00
#
_symmetry.space_group_name_H-M   'P 1'
#
loop_
_entity.id
_entity.type
_entity.pdbx_description
1 polymer ?
#
loop_
_entity_poly.entity_id
_entity_poly.type
_entity_poly.pdbx_seq_one_letter_code
_entity_poly.pdbx_strand_id
1 'polypeptide(L)'
;NGGVNLNSASFTPTIKQNSLMGITGGLTARYISEKYFAMICGAQVELNVSQRGWDQLFETISLDANGYEVTSKDPTKTYTRKMTYIDIPFLAHLAFGRDRGLQFFVHAGPQISFLISESETIKGIDMNSLSDTQKALYGVKIQNKFDYGIAGGGGVELRTKKAGSFIVEGRYYFALSDFYSTTKKDYFARAAHGTITIKLTYLFDLKK
;
A
#
# COMPACT_ATOMS: atom_id res chain seq x y z
N ASN A 1 -2.30 14.21 7.58
CA ASN A 1 -2.10 13.66 6.24
C ASN A 1 -3.31 12.82 5.81
N GLY A 2 -3.52 12.71 4.50
CA GLY A 2 -4.55 11.87 3.91
C GLY A 2 -4.23 11.58 2.45
N GLY A 3 -4.69 10.43 1.93
CA GLY A 3 -4.38 10.04 0.56
C GLY A 3 -5.10 8.79 0.09
N VAL A 4 -4.70 8.34 -1.08
CA VAL A 4 -5.20 7.12 -1.72
C VAL A 4 -4.08 6.12 -1.93
N ASN A 5 -4.42 4.85 -1.76
CA ASN A 5 -3.54 3.71 -1.98
C ASN A 5 -3.97 2.95 -3.22
N LEU A 6 -3.01 2.57 -4.04
CA LEU A 6 -3.15 1.54 -5.06
C LEU A 6 -2.41 0.31 -4.56
N ASN A 7 -3.17 -0.73 -4.25
CA ASN A 7 -2.67 -1.91 -3.59
C ASN A 7 -2.59 -3.08 -4.55
N SER A 8 -1.52 -3.86 -4.41
CA SER A 8 -1.36 -5.17 -5.04
C SER A 8 -0.78 -6.13 -4.01
N ALA A 9 -0.96 -7.41 -4.23
CA ALA A 9 -0.32 -8.45 -3.44
C ALA A 9 0.57 -9.30 -4.33
N SER A 10 1.79 -9.56 -3.88
CA SER A 10 2.72 -10.44 -4.60
C SER A 10 2.53 -11.86 -4.08
N PHE A 11 2.05 -12.75 -4.95
CA PHE A 11 1.88 -14.17 -4.62
C PHE A 11 2.83 -15.06 -5.40
N THR A 12 3.29 -16.13 -4.76
CA THR A 12 3.97 -17.23 -5.43
C THR A 12 3.30 -18.54 -5.00
N PRO A 13 2.63 -19.28 -5.89
CA PRO A 13 2.40 -19.02 -7.32
C PRO A 13 1.56 -17.76 -7.59
N THR A 14 1.77 -17.15 -8.75
CA THR A 14 1.13 -15.88 -9.14
C THR A 14 -0.38 -16.02 -9.30
N ILE A 15 -1.13 -15.10 -8.70
CA ILE A 15 -2.58 -14.94 -8.87
C ILE A 15 -2.81 -13.70 -9.75
N LYS A 16 -3.63 -13.85 -10.80
CA LYS A 16 -4.08 -12.69 -11.59
C LYS A 16 -4.98 -11.80 -10.74
N GLN A 17 -4.63 -10.54 -10.62
CA GLN A 17 -5.34 -9.59 -9.77
C GLN A 17 -5.35 -8.18 -10.37
N ASN A 18 -6.35 -7.40 -10.01
CA ASN A 18 -6.39 -5.97 -10.22
C ASN A 18 -5.89 -5.24 -8.97
N SER A 19 -5.33 -4.05 -9.17
CA SER A 19 -5.00 -3.18 -8.06
C SER A 19 -6.28 -2.74 -7.33
N LEU A 20 -6.30 -2.88 -6.02
CA LEU A 20 -7.40 -2.42 -5.18
C LEU A 20 -7.11 -1.01 -4.69
N MET A 21 -8.04 -0.09 -4.97
CA MET A 21 -7.97 1.26 -4.42
C MET A 21 -8.40 1.24 -2.95
N GLY A 22 -7.60 1.88 -2.09
CA GLY A 22 -7.86 2.10 -0.68
C GLY A 22 -7.61 3.55 -0.29
N ILE A 23 -7.92 3.88 0.96
CA ILE A 23 -7.63 5.20 1.53
C ILE A 23 -6.60 5.07 2.66
N THR A 24 -5.87 6.15 2.89
CA THR A 24 -4.95 6.28 4.03
C THR A 24 -5.08 7.66 4.65
N GLY A 25 -4.84 7.75 5.95
CA GLY A 25 -4.84 9.03 6.65
C GLY A 25 -4.35 8.88 8.08
N GLY A 26 -3.83 9.97 8.63
CA GLY A 26 -3.29 9.95 9.97
C GLY A 26 -2.50 11.18 10.35
N LEU A 27 -1.62 11.01 11.33
CA LEU A 27 -0.78 12.06 11.89
C LEU A 27 0.66 11.92 11.37
N THR A 28 1.32 13.07 11.18
CA THR A 28 2.72 13.15 10.75
C THR A 28 3.47 14.04 11.71
N ALA A 29 4.57 13.55 12.24
CA ALA A 29 5.55 14.34 12.99
C ALA A 29 6.87 14.33 12.21
N ARG A 30 7.47 15.52 12.05
CA ARG A 30 8.73 15.69 11.35
C ARG A 30 9.67 16.54 12.18
N TYR A 31 10.88 16.07 12.31
CA TYR A 31 12.02 16.83 12.80
C TYR A 31 12.89 17.22 11.62
N ILE A 32 13.25 18.49 11.53
CA ILE A 32 14.15 19.04 10.51
C ILE A 32 15.39 19.53 11.21
N SER A 33 16.55 19.04 10.76
CA SER A 33 17.86 19.54 11.15
C SER A 33 18.17 20.88 10.47
N GLU A 34 19.20 21.54 10.91
CA GLU A 34 19.72 22.69 10.21
C GLU A 34 20.15 22.35 8.79
N LYS A 35 20.03 23.33 7.90
CA LYS A 35 20.42 23.18 6.50
C LYS A 35 21.92 23.00 6.40
N TYR A 36 22.32 21.95 5.70
CA TYR A 36 23.72 21.68 5.40
C TYR A 36 23.96 21.85 3.89
N PHE A 37 24.64 22.93 3.48
CA PHE A 37 24.81 23.38 2.09
C PHE A 37 23.44 23.61 1.40
N ALA A 38 23.15 22.85 0.37
CA ALA A 38 21.89 22.91 -0.39
C ALA A 38 20.82 21.91 0.11
N MET A 39 21.15 21.10 1.11
CA MET A 39 20.35 19.96 1.56
C MET A 39 19.79 20.19 2.95
N ILE A 40 18.53 19.85 3.15
CA ILE A 40 17.83 19.88 4.42
C ILE A 40 17.58 18.43 4.82
N CYS A 41 18.17 18.00 5.92
CA CYS A 41 18.02 16.66 6.46
C CYS A 41 16.96 16.64 7.56
N GLY A 42 16.24 15.56 7.68
CA GLY A 42 15.24 15.40 8.72
C GLY A 42 14.86 13.95 8.95
N ALA A 43 14.04 13.74 9.95
CA ALA A 43 13.40 12.47 10.25
C ALA A 43 11.89 12.67 10.34
N GLN A 44 11.13 11.75 9.80
CA GLN A 44 9.68 11.78 9.79
C GLN A 44 9.13 10.48 10.35
N VAL A 45 8.17 10.59 11.25
CA VAL A 45 7.40 9.47 11.79
C VAL A 45 5.94 9.75 11.56
N GLU A 46 5.21 8.72 11.19
CA GLU A 46 3.77 8.84 10.96
C GLU A 46 3.02 7.75 11.73
N LEU A 47 1.76 8.03 11.99
CA LEU A 47 0.78 7.07 12.49
C LEU A 47 -0.45 7.16 11.57
N ASN A 48 -0.60 6.17 10.70
CA ASN A 48 -1.65 6.17 9.67
C ASN A 48 -2.57 4.98 9.83
N VAL A 49 -3.85 5.18 9.55
CA VAL A 49 -4.78 4.10 9.24
C VAL A 49 -4.82 3.95 7.73
N SER A 50 -4.59 2.74 7.23
CA SER A 50 -4.37 2.47 5.82
C SER A 50 -5.16 1.25 5.37
N GLN A 51 -5.93 1.40 4.30
CA GLN A 51 -6.64 0.30 3.66
C GLN A 51 -5.78 -0.31 2.57
N ARG A 52 -5.57 -1.63 2.66
CA ARG A 52 -4.85 -2.45 1.69
C ARG A 52 -5.72 -3.61 1.22
N GLY A 53 -5.25 -4.32 0.21
CA GLY A 53 -5.93 -5.53 -0.25
C GLY A 53 -5.69 -5.81 -1.72
N TRP A 54 -6.46 -6.74 -2.25
CA TRP A 54 -6.44 -7.11 -3.66
C TRP A 54 -7.84 -7.49 -4.15
N ASP A 55 -8.01 -7.42 -5.46
CA ASP A 55 -9.18 -7.89 -6.20
C ASP A 55 -8.73 -8.95 -7.20
N GLN A 56 -9.25 -10.17 -7.07
CA GLN A 56 -8.86 -11.26 -7.97
C GLN A 56 -9.54 -11.11 -9.30
N LEU A 57 -8.78 -11.29 -10.38
CA LEU A 57 -9.30 -11.28 -11.74
C LEU A 57 -9.73 -12.68 -12.13
N PHE A 58 -11.03 -12.86 -12.39
CA PHE A 58 -11.58 -14.06 -13.03
C PHE A 58 -11.72 -13.81 -14.52
N GLU A 59 -11.25 -14.75 -15.31
CA GLU A 59 -11.33 -14.69 -16.77
C GLU A 59 -12.25 -15.78 -17.29
N THR A 60 -13.03 -15.44 -18.28
CA THR A 60 -13.86 -16.38 -19.05
C THR A 60 -13.36 -16.38 -20.48
N ILE A 61 -13.19 -17.57 -21.05
CA ILE A 61 -12.87 -17.76 -22.47
C ILE A 61 -14.19 -17.86 -23.21
N SER A 62 -14.38 -16.97 -24.18
CA SER A 62 -15.52 -17.00 -25.14
C SER A 62 -14.99 -17.01 -26.56
N LEU A 63 -15.77 -17.53 -27.49
CA LEU A 63 -15.44 -17.46 -28.91
C LEU A 63 -16.01 -16.13 -29.48
N ASP A 64 -15.21 -15.44 -30.27
CA ASP A 64 -15.69 -14.29 -31.04
C ASP A 64 -16.54 -14.72 -32.24
N ALA A 65 -17.07 -13.74 -32.98
CA ALA A 65 -17.87 -13.99 -34.18
C ALA A 65 -17.12 -14.75 -35.30
N ASN A 66 -15.79 -14.82 -35.21
CA ASN A 66 -14.91 -15.51 -36.17
C ASN A 66 -14.42 -16.87 -35.65
N GLY A 67 -14.86 -17.28 -34.44
CA GLY A 67 -14.48 -18.54 -33.81
C GLY A 67 -13.13 -18.53 -33.10
N TYR A 68 -12.52 -17.35 -32.86
CA TYR A 68 -11.30 -17.23 -32.09
C TYR A 68 -11.60 -17.13 -30.58
N GLU A 69 -10.74 -17.74 -29.78
CA GLU A 69 -10.82 -17.64 -28.33
C GLU A 69 -10.48 -16.23 -27.88
N VAL A 70 -11.43 -15.57 -27.19
CA VAL A 70 -11.24 -14.27 -26.55
C VAL A 70 -11.37 -14.43 -25.05
N THR A 71 -10.30 -14.04 -24.34
CA THR A 71 -10.32 -14.01 -22.89
C THR A 71 -10.89 -12.67 -22.41
N SER A 72 -11.97 -12.73 -21.67
CA SER A 72 -12.61 -11.55 -21.05
C SER A 72 -12.76 -11.70 -19.55
N LYS A 73 -12.91 -10.55 -18.85
CA LYS A 73 -13.22 -10.58 -17.42
C LYS A 73 -14.60 -11.19 -17.21
N ASP A 74 -14.70 -12.16 -16.28
CA ASP A 74 -15.98 -12.72 -15.84
C ASP A 74 -16.65 -11.75 -14.86
N PRO A 75 -17.72 -11.04 -15.26
CA PRO A 75 -18.38 -10.07 -14.41
C PRO A 75 -19.22 -10.71 -13.29
N THR A 76 -19.49 -12.02 -13.40
CA THR A 76 -20.33 -12.75 -12.44
C THR A 76 -19.56 -13.18 -11.21
N LYS A 77 -18.22 -13.29 -11.32
CA LYS A 77 -17.34 -13.73 -10.24
C LYS A 77 -16.54 -12.57 -9.67
N THR A 78 -16.57 -12.44 -8.36
CA THR A 78 -15.80 -11.42 -7.62
C THR A 78 -15.22 -12.03 -6.36
N TYR A 79 -13.93 -11.80 -6.17
CA TYR A 79 -13.24 -12.04 -4.91
C TYR A 79 -12.42 -10.80 -4.57
N THR A 80 -12.82 -10.12 -3.51
CA THR A 80 -12.13 -8.92 -3.04
C THR A 80 -11.79 -9.11 -1.57
N ARG A 81 -10.53 -8.91 -1.22
CA ARG A 81 -10.07 -8.86 0.17
C ARG A 81 -9.58 -7.48 0.52
N LYS A 82 -10.19 -6.90 1.57
CA LYS A 82 -9.82 -5.61 2.14
C LYS A 82 -9.27 -5.81 3.54
N MET A 83 -8.20 -5.12 3.84
CA MET A 83 -7.50 -5.16 5.11
C MET A 83 -7.23 -3.73 5.57
N THR A 84 -7.42 -3.48 6.86
CA THR A 84 -7.10 -2.18 7.46
C THR A 84 -5.94 -2.37 8.42
N TYR A 85 -4.90 -1.56 8.22
CA TYR A 85 -3.68 -1.56 9.03
C TYR A 85 -3.50 -0.24 9.75
N ILE A 86 -2.81 -0.30 10.88
CA ILE A 86 -2.12 0.84 11.46
C ILE A 86 -0.68 0.77 10.97
N ASP A 87 -0.24 1.80 10.24
CA ASP A 87 1.10 1.92 9.66
C ASP A 87 1.92 2.94 10.43
N ILE A 88 3.14 2.56 10.77
CA ILE A 88 4.11 3.43 11.46
C ILE A 88 5.41 3.43 10.65
N PRO A 89 5.53 4.29 9.63
CA PRO A 89 6.78 4.50 8.92
C PRO A 89 7.73 5.42 9.71
N PHE A 90 9.02 5.07 9.67
CA PHE A 90 10.13 5.85 10.18
C PHE A 90 11.02 6.23 9.00
N LEU A 91 10.98 7.47 8.58
CA LEU A 91 11.57 7.90 7.31
C LEU A 91 12.69 8.90 7.55
N ALA A 92 13.85 8.64 6.96
CA ALA A 92 14.86 9.66 6.72
C ALA A 92 14.34 10.58 5.60
N HIS A 93 14.40 11.90 5.81
CA HIS A 93 13.87 12.90 4.90
C HIS A 93 15.01 13.80 4.41
N LEU A 94 15.13 13.95 3.11
CA LEU A 94 16.11 14.81 2.45
C LEU A 94 15.37 15.75 1.51
N ALA A 95 15.49 17.07 1.76
CA ALA A 95 14.86 18.07 0.92
C ALA A 95 15.89 19.00 0.30
N PHE A 96 15.58 19.47 -0.88
CA PHE A 96 16.40 20.36 -1.70
C PHE A 96 15.55 21.57 -2.10
N GLY A 97 16.13 22.76 -1.94
CA GLY A 97 15.45 23.98 -2.29
C GLY A 97 15.68 25.11 -1.29
N ARG A 98 14.76 26.06 -1.27
CA ARG A 98 14.83 27.21 -0.35
C ARG A 98 14.25 26.82 1.00
N ASP A 99 14.79 27.38 2.09
CA ASP A 99 14.27 27.15 3.46
C ASP A 99 12.80 27.51 3.59
N ARG A 100 12.33 28.44 2.78
CA ARG A 100 10.92 28.81 2.61
C ARG A 100 10.61 28.93 1.12
N GLY A 101 9.47 28.39 0.72
CA GLY A 101 9.05 28.27 -0.67
C GLY A 101 8.98 26.83 -1.13
N LEU A 102 9.17 26.62 -2.41
CA LEU A 102 9.10 25.29 -3.02
C LEU A 102 10.38 24.49 -2.73
N GLN A 103 10.18 23.27 -2.25
CA GLN A 103 11.21 22.27 -2.01
C GLN A 103 10.84 20.97 -2.70
N PHE A 104 11.82 20.25 -3.20
CA PHE A 104 11.70 18.88 -3.64
C PHE A 104 12.30 17.98 -2.57
N PHE A 105 11.69 16.86 -2.29
CA PHE A 105 12.21 15.96 -1.28
C PHE A 105 12.14 14.50 -1.71
N VAL A 106 12.99 13.71 -1.09
CA VAL A 106 12.92 12.25 -1.07
C VAL A 106 12.95 11.77 0.35
N HIS A 107 12.32 10.65 0.61
CA HIS A 107 12.38 10.01 1.91
C HIS A 107 12.36 8.49 1.75
N ALA A 108 12.99 7.79 2.67
CA ALA A 108 12.99 6.34 2.73
C ALA A 108 13.23 5.87 4.15
N GLY A 109 12.76 4.67 4.45
CA GLY A 109 13.01 4.04 5.73
C GLY A 109 12.13 2.83 6.01
N PRO A 110 12.31 2.20 7.17
CA PRO A 110 11.49 1.07 7.59
C PRO A 110 10.06 1.52 7.94
N GLN A 111 9.13 0.61 7.71
CA GLN A 111 7.75 0.73 8.12
C GLN A 111 7.32 -0.55 8.82
N ILE A 112 6.63 -0.40 9.93
CA ILE A 112 5.92 -1.48 10.62
C ILE A 112 4.42 -1.23 10.53
N SER A 113 3.66 -2.32 10.47
CA SER A 113 2.21 -2.25 10.27
C SER A 113 1.51 -3.34 11.08
N PHE A 114 0.33 -3.01 11.62
CA PHE A 114 -0.48 -3.93 12.40
C PHE A 114 -1.87 -4.04 11.79
N LEU A 115 -2.30 -5.26 11.46
CA LEU A 115 -3.63 -5.55 10.97
C LEU A 115 -4.66 -5.38 12.09
N ILE A 116 -5.64 -4.50 11.89
CA ILE A 116 -6.73 -4.25 12.84
C ILE A 116 -8.07 -4.80 12.37
N SER A 117 -8.29 -4.90 11.06
CA SER A 117 -9.52 -5.43 10.49
C SER A 117 -9.29 -6.04 9.13
N GLU A 118 -10.03 -7.08 8.81
CA GLU A 118 -10.08 -7.68 7.49
C GLU A 118 -11.52 -7.97 7.09
N SER A 119 -11.82 -7.86 5.80
CA SER A 119 -13.08 -8.26 5.22
C SER A 119 -12.86 -8.93 3.88
N GLU A 120 -13.69 -9.92 3.60
CA GLU A 120 -13.68 -10.70 2.39
C GLU A 120 -15.03 -10.63 1.70
N THR A 121 -15.05 -10.41 0.42
CA THR A 121 -16.27 -10.40 -0.40
C THR A 121 -16.14 -11.45 -1.48
N ILE A 122 -17.01 -12.45 -1.45
CA ILE A 122 -17.08 -13.56 -2.42
C ILE A 122 -18.45 -13.50 -3.08
N LYS A 123 -18.49 -13.42 -4.42
CA LYS A 123 -19.73 -13.47 -5.21
C LYS A 123 -19.55 -14.37 -6.41
N GLY A 124 -20.59 -15.14 -6.77
CA GLY A 124 -20.62 -15.96 -7.97
C GLY A 124 -19.64 -17.15 -8.00
N ILE A 125 -18.99 -17.45 -6.88
CA ILE A 125 -18.04 -18.55 -6.76
C ILE A 125 -18.71 -19.67 -5.98
N ASP A 126 -18.91 -20.82 -6.63
CA ASP A 126 -19.38 -22.03 -5.94
C ASP A 126 -18.20 -22.67 -5.19
N MET A 127 -18.22 -22.57 -3.86
CA MET A 127 -17.18 -23.11 -3.00
C MET A 127 -17.03 -24.64 -3.11
N ASN A 128 -18.07 -25.36 -3.57
CA ASN A 128 -18.01 -26.81 -3.72
C ASN A 128 -17.29 -27.23 -5.00
N SER A 129 -17.30 -26.38 -6.04
CA SER A 129 -16.65 -26.63 -7.32
C SER A 129 -15.16 -26.25 -7.34
N LEU A 130 -14.67 -25.66 -6.26
CA LEU A 130 -13.26 -25.23 -6.15
C LEU A 130 -12.34 -26.43 -5.89
N SER A 131 -11.15 -26.41 -6.51
CA SER A 131 -10.07 -27.32 -6.16
C SER A 131 -9.59 -27.07 -4.72
N ASP A 132 -8.97 -28.06 -4.10
CA ASP A 132 -8.44 -27.93 -2.72
C ASP A 132 -7.45 -26.76 -2.58
N THR A 133 -6.73 -26.49 -3.64
CA THR A 133 -5.82 -25.36 -3.79
C THR A 133 -6.55 -24.00 -3.75
N GLN A 134 -7.69 -23.92 -4.42
CA GLN A 134 -8.52 -22.72 -4.42
C GLN A 134 -9.27 -22.56 -3.09
N LYS A 135 -9.70 -23.65 -2.46
CA LYS A 135 -10.31 -23.64 -1.11
C LYS A 135 -9.33 -23.15 -0.05
N ALA A 136 -8.03 -23.40 -0.22
CA ALA A 136 -6.99 -22.87 0.67
C ALA A 136 -6.82 -21.34 0.61
N LEU A 137 -7.37 -20.70 -0.43
CA LEU A 137 -7.32 -19.25 -0.64
C LEU A 137 -8.55 -18.53 -0.08
N TYR A 138 -9.72 -19.14 -0.22
CA TYR A 138 -10.99 -18.50 0.10
C TYR A 138 -11.42 -18.84 1.52
N GLY A 139 -11.82 -17.83 2.30
CA GLY A 139 -12.24 -17.99 3.68
C GLY A 139 -11.12 -18.15 4.72
N VAL A 140 -9.85 -18.17 4.28
CA VAL A 140 -8.71 -18.24 5.20
C VAL A 140 -8.40 -16.84 5.75
N LYS A 141 -8.40 -16.71 7.07
CA LYS A 141 -8.01 -15.45 7.74
C LYS A 141 -6.52 -15.17 7.57
N ILE A 142 -6.18 -13.88 7.60
CA ILE A 142 -4.78 -13.45 7.64
C ILE A 142 -4.12 -14.00 8.92
N GLN A 143 -3.05 -14.74 8.73
CA GLN A 143 -2.36 -15.45 9.82
C GLN A 143 -1.38 -14.53 10.54
N ASN A 144 -0.64 -13.71 9.77
CA ASN A 144 0.33 -12.78 10.30
C ASN A 144 -0.26 -11.37 10.35
N LYS A 145 -0.63 -10.93 11.54
CA LYS A 145 -1.19 -9.59 11.76
C LYS A 145 -0.12 -8.49 11.80
N PHE A 146 1.13 -8.86 11.97
CA PHE A 146 2.27 -7.96 11.95
C PHE A 146 2.94 -7.98 10.59
N ASP A 147 3.09 -6.81 9.98
CA ASP A 147 3.72 -6.62 8.69
C ASP A 147 4.85 -5.60 8.84
N TYR A 148 5.96 -5.82 8.15
CA TYR A 148 7.10 -4.92 8.12
C TYR A 148 7.71 -4.87 6.72
N GLY A 149 8.33 -3.74 6.42
CA GLY A 149 8.91 -3.55 5.11
C GLY A 149 9.66 -2.22 4.99
N ILE A 150 9.87 -1.82 3.76
CA ILE A 150 10.56 -0.59 3.41
C ILE A 150 9.58 0.32 2.67
N ALA A 151 9.49 1.57 3.11
CA ALA A 151 8.76 2.62 2.43
C ALA A 151 9.75 3.64 1.86
N GLY A 152 9.49 4.08 0.64
CA GLY A 152 10.32 5.11 -0.01
C GLY A 152 9.50 5.90 -1.01
N GLY A 153 9.85 7.17 -1.18
CA GLY A 153 9.13 8.06 -2.08
C GLY A 153 9.72 9.45 -2.13
N GLY A 154 8.95 10.35 -2.71
CA GLY A 154 9.34 11.74 -2.81
C GLY A 154 8.17 12.61 -3.24
N GLY A 155 8.41 13.90 -3.29
CA GLY A 155 7.37 14.85 -3.63
C GLY A 155 7.83 16.28 -3.61
N VAL A 156 6.85 17.15 -3.49
CA VAL A 156 7.04 18.59 -3.40
C VAL A 156 6.43 19.13 -2.12
N GLU A 157 7.13 20.06 -1.50
CA GLU A 157 6.68 20.78 -0.31
C GLU A 157 6.66 22.27 -0.59
N LEU A 158 5.55 22.91 -0.32
CA LEU A 158 5.44 24.36 -0.30
C LEU A 158 5.47 24.84 1.17
N ARG A 159 6.63 25.30 1.61
CA ARG A 159 6.84 25.82 2.97
C ARG A 159 6.55 27.31 3.03
N THR A 160 5.52 27.70 3.75
CA THR A 160 5.11 29.09 3.88
C THR A 160 5.71 29.74 5.14
N LYS A 161 5.70 31.07 5.20
CA LYS A 161 6.24 31.80 6.36
C LYS A 161 5.36 31.76 7.60
N LYS A 162 4.05 31.59 7.45
CA LYS A 162 3.07 31.72 8.54
C LYS A 162 2.04 30.58 8.58
N ALA A 163 1.77 29.96 7.44
CA ALA A 163 0.69 28.98 7.29
C ALA A 163 1.17 27.52 7.29
N GLY A 164 2.42 27.26 7.71
CA GLY A 164 2.94 25.89 7.70
C GLY A 164 3.36 25.38 6.32
N SER A 165 3.40 24.08 6.13
CA SER A 165 3.85 23.41 4.91
C SER A 165 2.75 22.56 4.31
N PHE A 166 2.60 22.67 2.99
CA PHE A 166 1.71 21.84 2.16
C PHE A 166 2.56 20.88 1.35
N ILE A 167 2.27 19.61 1.41
CA ILE A 167 3.07 18.55 0.84
C ILE A 167 2.22 17.68 -0.06
N VAL A 168 2.73 17.40 -1.26
CA VAL A 168 2.20 16.38 -2.17
C VAL A 168 3.28 15.34 -2.36
N GLU A 169 2.99 14.08 -2.08
CA GLU A 169 3.96 13.00 -2.18
C GLU A 169 3.42 11.76 -2.88
N GLY A 170 4.34 11.05 -3.56
CA GLY A 170 4.17 9.68 -4.01
C GLY A 170 5.10 8.77 -3.24
N ARG A 171 4.56 7.66 -2.71
CA ARG A 171 5.31 6.71 -1.89
C ARG A 171 5.03 5.29 -2.35
N TYR A 172 6.05 4.46 -2.33
CA TYR A 172 5.93 3.03 -2.51
C TYR A 172 6.30 2.32 -1.22
N TYR A 173 5.46 1.37 -0.81
CA TYR A 173 5.72 0.46 0.29
C TYR A 173 5.92 -0.95 -0.26
N PHE A 174 7.02 -1.57 0.12
CA PHE A 174 7.36 -2.94 -0.20
C PHE A 174 7.42 -3.76 1.09
N ALA A 175 6.48 -4.69 1.26
CA ALA A 175 6.47 -5.59 2.40
C ALA A 175 7.57 -6.65 2.27
N LEU A 176 8.28 -6.87 3.35
CA LEU A 176 9.28 -7.93 3.52
C LEU A 176 8.70 -9.14 4.24
N SER A 177 7.59 -8.96 4.97
CA SER A 177 6.84 -10.02 5.61
C SER A 177 5.75 -10.56 4.69
N ASP A 178 5.32 -11.78 4.98
CA ASP A 178 4.19 -12.44 4.33
C ASP A 178 2.99 -12.43 5.27
N PHE A 179 1.81 -12.11 4.75
CA PHE A 179 0.57 -12.08 5.55
C PHE A 179 -0.08 -13.46 5.69
N TYR A 180 0.28 -14.43 4.84
CA TYR A 180 0.00 -15.86 5.05
C TYR A 180 1.24 -16.58 5.54
N SER A 181 1.04 -17.73 6.19
CA SER A 181 2.14 -18.64 6.48
C SER A 181 2.75 -19.16 5.17
N THR A 182 4.07 -19.19 5.09
CA THR A 182 4.84 -19.57 3.89
C THR A 182 5.79 -20.72 4.17
N THR A 183 5.38 -21.66 5.05
CA THR A 183 6.16 -22.87 5.31
C THR A 183 6.09 -23.83 4.13
N LYS A 184 6.97 -24.84 4.08
CA LYS A 184 6.99 -25.84 2.99
C LYS A 184 5.67 -26.63 2.83
N LYS A 185 4.78 -26.58 3.83
CA LYS A 185 3.47 -27.24 3.82
C LYS A 185 2.34 -26.30 3.32
N ASP A 186 2.62 -25.01 3.21
CA ASP A 186 1.63 -24.00 2.84
C ASP A 186 1.61 -23.83 1.31
N TYR A 187 0.44 -23.40 0.82
CA TYR A 187 0.23 -23.24 -0.62
C TYR A 187 1.06 -22.10 -1.23
N PHE A 188 1.29 -21.03 -0.46
CA PHE A 188 2.07 -19.90 -0.92
C PHE A 188 3.50 -19.95 -0.40
N ALA A 189 4.45 -19.79 -1.31
CA ALA A 189 5.85 -19.51 -0.96
C ALA A 189 6.08 -18.03 -0.67
N ARG A 190 5.17 -17.15 -1.16
CA ARG A 190 5.18 -15.70 -0.88
C ARG A 190 3.75 -15.14 -0.94
N ALA A 191 3.44 -14.25 0.01
CA ALA A 191 2.21 -13.50 0.04
C ALA A 191 2.46 -12.13 0.74
N ALA A 192 2.95 -11.16 -0.02
CA ALA A 192 3.42 -9.87 0.50
C ALA A 192 2.72 -8.68 -0.16
N HIS A 193 2.57 -7.58 0.57
CA HIS A 193 1.98 -6.34 0.07
C HIS A 193 2.93 -5.51 -0.78
N GLY A 194 2.39 -4.92 -1.85
CA GLY A 194 2.97 -3.80 -2.57
C GLY A 194 1.94 -2.66 -2.64
N THR A 195 2.28 -1.47 -2.16
CA THR A 195 1.33 -0.35 -2.10
C THR A 195 1.97 0.91 -2.66
N ILE A 196 1.31 1.53 -3.65
CA ILE A 196 1.62 2.88 -4.11
C ILE A 196 0.64 3.82 -3.42
N THR A 197 1.14 4.86 -2.76
CA THR A 197 0.35 5.87 -2.07
C THR A 197 0.57 7.22 -2.70
N ILE A 198 -0.51 7.95 -2.99
CA ILE A 198 -0.47 9.38 -3.30
C ILE A 198 -1.12 10.10 -2.12
N LYS A 199 -0.39 11.02 -1.51
CA LYS A 199 -0.77 11.61 -0.23
C LYS A 199 -0.60 13.13 -0.22
N LEU A 200 -1.54 13.81 0.45
CA LEU A 200 -1.48 15.20 0.81
C LEU A 200 -1.21 15.32 2.33
N THR A 201 -0.27 16.15 2.68
CA THR A 201 0.06 16.39 4.09
C THR A 201 0.13 17.89 4.36
N TYR A 202 -0.44 18.29 5.48
CA TYR A 202 -0.29 19.61 6.03
C TYR A 202 0.49 19.53 7.34
N LEU A 203 1.56 20.31 7.46
CA LEU A 203 2.38 20.42 8.67
C LEU A 203 2.36 21.86 9.18
N PHE A 204 2.18 22.02 10.48
CA PHE A 204 2.34 23.29 11.15
C PHE A 204 3.60 23.26 12.04
N ASP A 205 4.30 24.38 12.11
CA ASP A 205 5.51 24.48 12.92
C ASP A 205 5.14 24.58 14.40
N LEU A 206 5.60 23.61 15.21
CA LEU A 206 5.40 23.61 16.67
C LEU A 206 6.41 24.51 17.40
N LYS A 207 7.55 24.81 16.76
CA LYS A 207 8.62 25.61 17.31
C LYS A 207 9.01 26.69 16.29
N LYS A 208 8.98 27.95 16.72
CA LYS A 208 9.52 29.08 15.96
C LYS A 208 11.00 29.24 16.22
#